data_b996d4ec09cfefeaaa936be8f29c7f90
#
_entry.id   b996d4ec09cfefeaaa936be8f29c7f90
#
_cell.length_a   1.000
_cell.length_b   1.000
_cell.length_c   1.000
_cell.angle_alpha   90.00
_cell.angle_beta   90.00
_cell.angle_gamma   90.00
#
_symmetry.space_group_name_H-M   'P 1'
#
loop_
_entity.id
_entity.type
_entity.pdbx_description
1 polymer ?
#
loop_
_entity_poly.entity_id
_entity_poly.type
_entity_poly.pdbx_seq_one_letter_code
_entity_poly.pdbx_strand_id
1 'polypeptide(L)'
;LAVLLEEVPEEGSGEKGQEAAESGGEGENEGTNEGANEGADEAVNGAANGAAKDSAKIPAKRRPTAVADELSRQYEEILVDEYQDSNLVQETLITSISRERRGQPNVFMVGDVKQSIYRFRLARPELFMDKYDRYSEEESNYQKIELHQNFRSRPTVLESVNDVFYRIMTKALGGIRYTEEAALHPGAVFAPGERTGTPTELLMVDTGADALKQLDEEAMDYTAKELEARLIAVRIRQLTDPETGLMVWDKGTEEYRTARLGDMVILLRSLSGWSEVFVNVLMNEGIPAYAQTKTGYFNTVEVETILSLLAVVDNPMQDIPLAAVMKSPMVGMTDEELAWMTAEYKNAPEKGQDRGIFGAWMHWKETRDGETDMLGNAAGD
;
A
#
# COMPACT_ATOMS: atom_id res chain seq x y z
N LEU A 1 20.18 -2.00 15.70
CA LEU A 1 20.42 -0.83 16.58
C LEU A 1 21.37 -1.16 17.73
N ALA A 2 21.22 -2.30 18.39
CA ALA A 2 22.13 -2.75 19.46
C ALA A 2 23.60 -2.86 18.99
N VAL A 3 23.84 -3.09 17.71
CA VAL A 3 25.21 -3.13 17.12
C VAL A 3 25.78 -1.72 16.93
N LEU A 4 24.94 -0.72 16.76
CA LEU A 4 25.36 0.67 16.48
C LEU A 4 25.35 1.59 17.72
N LEU A 5 24.57 1.22 18.74
CA LEU A 5 24.40 2.00 19.96
C LEU A 5 24.66 1.13 21.18
N GLU A 6 25.40 1.64 22.15
CA GLU A 6 25.57 1.05 23.47
C GLU A 6 25.00 1.97 24.54
N GLU A 7 24.50 1.38 25.64
CA GLU A 7 24.02 2.14 26.78
C GLU A 7 25.23 2.68 27.58
N VAL A 8 25.17 3.94 27.95
CA VAL A 8 26.15 4.54 28.85
C VAL A 8 25.77 4.10 30.27
N PRO A 9 26.67 3.45 31.04
CA PRO A 9 26.41 3.13 32.45
C PRO A 9 26.10 4.44 33.22
N GLU A 10 25.11 4.34 34.13
CA GLU A 10 24.86 5.45 35.05
C GLU A 10 26.10 5.61 35.91
N GLU A 11 26.78 6.77 35.81
CA GLU A 11 27.77 7.15 36.79
C GLU A 11 27.06 7.24 38.13
N GLY A 12 27.46 6.38 39.08
CA GLY A 12 26.84 6.26 40.38
C GLY A 12 26.75 7.62 41.06
N SER A 13 25.51 8.02 41.37
CA SER A 13 25.27 9.13 42.28
C SER A 13 25.81 8.76 43.65
N GLY A 14 27.00 9.31 43.97
CA GLY A 14 27.57 9.16 45.29
C GLY A 14 26.62 9.60 46.37
N GLU A 15 26.41 8.69 47.30
CA GLU A 15 25.71 8.93 48.54
C GLU A 15 26.21 10.19 49.24
N LYS A 16 25.31 11.12 49.50
CA LYS A 16 25.37 11.97 50.65
C LYS A 16 24.06 11.90 51.40
N GLY A 17 24.12 11.16 52.51
CA GLY A 17 23.05 11.14 53.47
C GLY A 17 22.88 12.46 54.22
N GLN A 18 21.70 12.67 54.69
CA GLN A 18 21.31 13.24 55.98
C GLN A 18 19.79 13.29 56.04
N GLU A 19 19.25 12.46 56.87
CA GLU A 19 18.48 12.58 58.13
C GLU A 19 17.44 13.69 58.23
N ALA A 20 16.24 13.18 58.53
CA ALA A 20 15.24 13.64 59.52
C ALA A 20 14.32 14.81 59.12
N ALA A 21 13.02 14.58 59.07
CA ALA A 21 12.10 14.78 60.22
C ALA A 21 10.65 14.57 59.83
N GLU A 22 9.94 13.92 60.71
CA GLU A 22 8.49 13.66 60.78
C GLU A 22 7.62 14.92 60.84
N SER A 23 6.39 14.77 60.30
CA SER A 23 5.10 15.19 60.91
C SER A 23 4.08 15.21 59.75
N GLY A 24 3.00 14.48 59.71
CA GLY A 24 1.91 14.38 60.70
C GLY A 24 0.77 15.27 60.19
N GLY A 25 -0.35 14.69 59.71
CA GLY A 25 -1.55 15.49 59.44
C GLY A 25 -2.59 14.70 58.62
N GLU A 26 -3.40 13.96 59.35
CA GLU A 26 -4.69 13.41 58.91
C GLU A 26 -5.70 14.51 58.55
N GLY A 27 -6.64 14.23 57.66
CA GLY A 27 -7.78 15.07 57.40
C GLY A 27 -8.76 14.43 56.44
N GLU A 28 -9.62 13.56 57.00
CA GLU A 28 -10.88 13.13 56.38
C GLU A 28 -11.77 14.33 56.07
N ASN A 29 -12.52 14.31 54.99
CA ASN A 29 -13.94 14.61 55.08
C ASN A 29 -14.75 14.09 53.87
N GLU A 30 -15.85 13.46 54.26
CA GLU A 30 -16.96 12.98 53.45
C GLU A 30 -17.81 14.12 52.89
N GLY A 31 -18.57 13.82 51.85
CA GLY A 31 -19.70 14.64 51.46
C GLY A 31 -20.32 14.33 50.10
N THR A 32 -21.14 13.30 50.06
CA THR A 32 -22.50 13.15 49.46
C THR A 32 -22.88 13.91 48.16
N ASN A 33 -23.12 13.19 47.10
CA ASN A 33 -24.42 12.81 46.49
C ASN A 33 -25.22 13.86 45.65
N GLU A 34 -25.77 13.35 44.58
CA GLU A 34 -26.94 13.70 43.75
C GLU A 34 -26.75 14.53 42.50
N GLY A 35 -27.19 13.90 41.39
CA GLY A 35 -27.88 14.59 40.33
C GLY A 35 -27.59 14.15 38.89
N ALA A 36 -28.19 13.06 38.46
CA ALA A 36 -28.88 12.82 37.19
C ALA A 36 -28.43 13.50 35.87
N ASN A 37 -28.07 12.66 34.91
CA ASN A 37 -28.62 12.58 33.54
C ASN A 37 -28.45 13.81 32.63
N GLU A 38 -27.59 13.67 31.62
CA GLU A 38 -27.85 14.03 30.23
C GLU A 38 -26.58 13.85 29.39
N GLY A 39 -26.73 13.16 28.23
CA GLY A 39 -25.99 13.43 27.04
C GLY A 39 -24.91 12.39 26.64
N ALA A 40 -25.34 11.36 25.96
CA ALA A 40 -24.51 10.53 25.12
C ALA A 40 -24.07 11.33 23.88
N ASP A 41 -22.88 11.97 23.91
CA ASP A 41 -22.24 12.50 22.70
C ASP A 41 -20.75 12.88 22.86
N GLU A 42 -20.06 12.46 23.92
CA GLU A 42 -18.63 12.78 24.13
C GLU A 42 -17.66 11.61 23.98
N ALA A 43 -18.06 10.49 23.41
CA ALA A 43 -17.20 9.30 23.33
C ALA A 43 -16.31 9.18 22.07
N VAL A 44 -16.31 10.17 21.16
CA VAL A 44 -15.50 10.10 19.90
C VAL A 44 -14.29 11.03 19.89
N ASN A 45 -14.21 12.01 20.80
CA ASN A 45 -13.09 12.98 20.82
C ASN A 45 -11.97 12.71 21.84
N GLY A 46 -12.07 11.64 22.63
CA GLY A 46 -11.07 11.32 23.65
C GLY A 46 -9.83 10.55 23.19
N ALA A 47 -9.88 9.92 22.02
CA ALA A 47 -8.78 9.05 21.54
C ALA A 47 -7.72 9.76 20.69
N ALA A 48 -7.97 10.98 20.22
CA ALA A 48 -7.03 11.70 19.35
C ALA A 48 -6.06 12.64 20.09
N ASN A 49 -6.31 12.98 21.35
CA ASN A 49 -5.49 13.93 22.10
C ASN A 49 -4.47 13.30 23.07
N GLY A 50 -4.46 11.98 23.20
CA GLY A 50 -3.49 11.26 24.04
C GLY A 50 -2.15 10.91 23.36
N ALA A 51 -2.09 10.95 22.03
CA ALA A 51 -0.92 10.50 21.28
C ALA A 51 0.12 11.61 20.98
N ALA A 52 -0.16 12.86 21.33
CA ALA A 52 0.68 14.00 20.96
C ALA A 52 1.68 14.44 22.06
N LYS A 53 1.83 13.70 23.15
CA LYS A 53 2.76 14.07 24.25
C LYS A 53 3.95 13.11 24.46
N ASP A 54 4.01 12.00 23.73
CA ASP A 54 5.23 11.21 23.69
C ASP A 54 6.08 11.57 22.46
N SER A 55 6.65 12.78 22.48
CA SER A 55 7.92 12.98 21.80
C SER A 55 8.94 12.13 22.56
N ALA A 56 9.06 10.86 22.17
CA ALA A 56 10.06 9.97 22.68
C ALA A 56 11.42 10.62 22.35
N LYS A 57 11.93 11.42 23.29
CA LYS A 57 13.32 11.82 23.29
C LYS A 57 14.11 10.51 23.17
N ILE A 58 14.93 10.39 22.14
CA ILE A 58 15.96 9.34 22.08
C ILE A 58 16.65 9.40 23.45
N PRO A 59 16.64 8.31 24.24
CA PRO A 59 17.18 8.36 25.59
C PRO A 59 18.60 8.90 25.51
N ALA A 60 18.88 9.98 26.24
CA ALA A 60 20.15 10.71 26.23
C ALA A 60 21.37 9.86 26.66
N LYS A 61 21.18 8.59 26.94
CA LYS A 61 22.16 7.63 27.49
C LYS A 61 22.77 6.66 26.46
N ARG A 62 22.49 6.81 25.14
CA ARG A 62 23.07 5.92 24.14
C ARG A 62 24.15 6.63 23.34
N ARG A 63 25.29 5.98 23.15
CA ARG A 63 26.38 6.45 22.30
C ARG A 63 26.67 5.44 21.18
N PRO A 64 27.24 5.87 20.05
CA PRO A 64 27.64 4.97 18.99
C PRO A 64 28.68 3.96 19.49
N THR A 65 28.55 2.72 19.01
CA THR A 65 29.55 1.68 19.22
C THR A 65 30.80 1.93 18.37
N ALA A 66 31.86 1.14 18.61
CA ALA A 66 33.06 1.16 17.77
C ALA A 66 32.73 0.89 16.28
N VAL A 67 31.77 0.01 16.01
CA VAL A 67 31.29 -0.29 14.63
C VAL A 67 30.66 0.94 13.99
N ALA A 68 29.80 1.66 14.70
CA ALA A 68 29.19 2.89 14.20
C ALA A 68 30.27 3.98 13.93
N ASP A 69 31.26 4.06 14.80
CA ASP A 69 32.38 4.99 14.63
C ASP A 69 33.28 4.65 13.44
N GLU A 70 33.52 3.37 13.16
CA GLU A 70 34.20 2.88 11.96
C GLU A 70 33.41 3.23 10.69
N LEU A 71 32.12 2.92 10.65
CA LEU A 71 31.25 3.25 9.52
C LEU A 71 31.20 4.76 9.26
N SER A 72 31.20 5.58 10.33
CA SER A 72 31.19 7.03 10.18
C SER A 72 32.50 7.58 9.55
N ARG A 73 33.60 6.84 9.61
CA ARG A 73 34.87 7.19 8.92
C ARG A 73 34.85 6.72 7.46
N GLN A 74 34.17 5.61 7.20
CA GLN A 74 34.13 5.01 5.88
C GLN A 74 33.26 5.82 4.89
N TYR A 75 32.12 6.32 5.34
CA TYR A 75 31.21 7.07 4.46
C TYR A 75 31.65 8.54 4.36
N GLU A 76 31.89 8.98 3.14
CA GLU A 76 32.16 10.39 2.85
C GLU A 76 30.89 11.22 2.88
N GLU A 77 29.84 10.70 2.24
CA GLU A 77 28.51 11.31 2.18
C GLU A 77 27.43 10.25 2.44
N ILE A 78 26.35 10.67 3.09
CA ILE A 78 25.15 9.86 3.32
C ILE A 78 23.99 10.59 2.66
N LEU A 79 23.43 10.01 1.60
CA LEU A 79 22.32 10.57 0.85
C LEU A 79 21.03 9.88 1.24
N VAL A 80 20.03 10.64 1.63
CA VAL A 80 18.72 10.13 2.07
C VAL A 80 17.63 10.79 1.23
N ASP A 81 16.90 9.99 0.51
CA ASP A 81 15.73 10.42 -0.26
C ASP A 81 14.44 10.16 0.52
N GLU A 82 13.38 10.89 0.19
CA GLU A 82 12.06 10.79 0.83
C GLU A 82 12.13 10.87 2.36
N TYR A 83 12.97 11.78 2.88
CA TYR A 83 13.27 11.84 4.30
C TYR A 83 12.03 12.09 5.18
N GLN A 84 10.95 12.69 4.67
CA GLN A 84 9.69 12.88 5.38
C GLN A 84 9.03 11.56 5.82
N ASP A 85 9.39 10.45 5.19
CA ASP A 85 8.86 9.11 5.53
C ASP A 85 9.75 8.33 6.51
N SER A 86 10.83 8.96 6.99
CA SER A 86 11.75 8.35 7.94
C SER A 86 11.11 8.16 9.31
N ASN A 87 11.46 7.06 9.96
CA ASN A 87 11.09 6.77 11.34
C ASN A 87 12.28 6.94 12.31
N LEU A 88 12.00 6.85 13.62
CA LEU A 88 13.05 7.02 14.65
C LEU A 88 14.20 6.00 14.56
N VAL A 89 13.93 4.79 14.04
CA VAL A 89 14.97 3.76 13.87
C VAL A 89 15.93 4.18 12.75
N GLN A 90 15.38 4.63 11.62
CA GLN A 90 16.16 5.11 10.48
C GLN A 90 16.94 6.37 10.87
N GLU A 91 16.31 7.33 11.54
CA GLU A 91 16.99 8.53 12.05
C GLU A 91 18.15 8.17 12.97
N THR A 92 17.92 7.25 13.92
CA THR A 92 18.96 6.82 14.85
C THR A 92 20.12 6.11 14.13
N LEU A 93 19.82 5.33 13.10
CA LEU A 93 20.83 4.66 12.27
C LEU A 93 21.68 5.70 11.53
N ILE A 94 21.03 6.63 10.81
CA ILE A 94 21.69 7.68 10.02
C ILE A 94 22.58 8.53 10.92
N THR A 95 22.05 9.02 12.05
CA THR A 95 22.81 9.86 12.99
C THR A 95 23.97 9.11 13.65
N SER A 96 23.84 7.79 13.87
CA SER A 96 24.91 6.98 14.48
C SER A 96 26.11 6.81 13.55
N ILE A 97 25.88 6.71 12.23
CA ILE A 97 26.94 6.53 11.24
C ILE A 97 27.37 7.84 10.57
N SER A 98 26.74 8.96 10.92
CA SER A 98 27.13 10.29 10.44
C SER A 98 28.37 10.85 11.15
N ARG A 99 29.01 11.84 10.52
CA ARG A 99 30.11 12.58 11.11
C ARG A 99 29.68 13.82 11.93
N GLU A 100 28.37 14.02 12.11
CA GLU A 100 27.83 15.18 12.81
C GLU A 100 28.45 15.37 14.21
N ARG A 101 28.64 14.27 14.95
CA ARG A 101 29.26 14.28 16.28
C ARG A 101 30.72 14.71 16.27
N ARG A 102 31.36 14.70 15.13
CA ARG A 102 32.76 15.18 14.92
C ARG A 102 32.80 16.60 14.41
N GLY A 103 31.66 17.30 14.34
CA GLY A 103 31.56 18.63 13.76
C GLY A 103 31.77 18.68 12.25
N GLN A 104 31.63 17.55 11.56
CA GLN A 104 31.78 17.40 10.11
C GLN A 104 30.56 16.73 9.54
N PRO A 105 29.37 17.36 9.57
CA PRO A 105 28.14 16.75 9.06
C PRO A 105 28.29 16.39 7.58
N ASN A 106 27.86 15.19 7.24
CA ASN A 106 27.98 14.59 5.91
C ASN A 106 26.68 13.95 5.43
N VAL A 107 25.53 14.40 5.94
CA VAL A 107 24.22 13.89 5.56
C VAL A 107 23.53 14.90 4.67
N PHE A 108 23.14 14.45 3.48
CA PHE A 108 22.30 15.19 2.56
C PHE A 108 20.93 14.53 2.50
N MET A 109 19.89 15.28 2.80
CA MET A 109 18.52 14.79 2.89
C MET A 109 17.63 15.52 1.90
N VAL A 110 16.82 14.79 1.18
CA VAL A 110 15.80 15.33 0.28
C VAL A 110 14.43 14.83 0.73
N GLY A 111 13.44 15.69 0.70
CA GLY A 111 12.08 15.33 1.06
C GLY A 111 11.10 16.46 0.85
N ASP A 112 9.82 16.12 0.93
CA ASP A 112 8.71 17.06 0.92
C ASP A 112 7.68 16.66 1.98
N VAL A 113 7.58 17.43 3.03
CA VAL A 113 6.69 17.12 4.15
C VAL A 113 5.21 17.04 3.72
N LYS A 114 4.83 17.74 2.64
CA LYS A 114 3.48 17.69 2.06
C LYS A 114 3.13 16.30 1.50
N GLN A 115 4.16 15.50 1.15
CA GLN A 115 4.02 14.16 0.59
C GLN A 115 4.13 13.06 1.64
N SER A 116 4.22 13.39 2.94
CA SER A 116 4.27 12.40 4.01
C SER A 116 2.93 11.69 4.16
N ILE A 117 2.85 10.45 3.65
CA ILE A 117 1.65 9.61 3.67
C ILE A 117 1.85 8.30 4.45
N TYR A 118 3.05 8.04 4.99
CA TYR A 118 3.40 6.77 5.65
C TYR A 118 3.38 6.83 7.18
N ARG A 119 2.62 7.75 7.77
CA ARG A 119 2.46 7.84 9.24
C ARG A 119 1.97 6.52 9.86
N PHE A 120 1.14 5.76 9.15
CA PHE A 120 0.70 4.41 9.57
C PHE A 120 1.83 3.36 9.61
N ARG A 121 2.98 3.65 8.99
CA ARG A 121 4.23 2.87 9.06
C ARG A 121 5.23 3.46 10.04
N LEU A 122 4.77 4.26 11.00
CA LEU A 122 5.58 4.94 12.00
C LEU A 122 6.52 6.02 11.43
N ALA A 123 6.27 6.50 10.22
CA ALA A 123 6.96 7.67 9.69
C ALA A 123 6.73 8.88 10.60
N ARG A 124 7.77 9.68 10.78
CA ARG A 124 7.78 10.86 11.65
C ARG A 124 8.19 12.10 10.85
N PRO A 125 7.27 12.75 10.14
CA PRO A 125 7.58 13.97 9.40
C PRO A 125 8.09 15.09 10.31
N GLU A 126 7.83 15.02 11.63
CA GLU A 126 8.36 15.95 12.61
C GLU A 126 9.89 15.97 12.64
N LEU A 127 10.56 14.85 12.33
CA LEU A 127 12.04 14.79 12.23
C LEU A 127 12.56 15.68 11.10
N PHE A 128 11.84 15.70 9.98
CA PHE A 128 12.17 16.58 8.86
C PHE A 128 11.88 18.05 9.20
N MET A 129 10.73 18.33 9.80
CA MET A 129 10.35 19.68 10.20
C MET A 129 11.32 20.27 11.25
N ASP A 130 11.77 19.49 12.22
CA ASP A 130 12.76 19.93 13.20
C ASP A 130 14.09 20.37 12.53
N LYS A 131 14.49 19.69 11.45
CA LYS A 131 15.67 20.10 10.68
C LYS A 131 15.36 21.31 9.82
N TYR A 132 14.22 21.34 9.15
CA TYR A 132 13.75 22.46 8.34
C TYR A 132 13.72 23.77 9.13
N ASP A 133 13.24 23.75 10.38
CA ASP A 133 13.16 24.92 11.27
C ASP A 133 14.52 25.35 11.83
N ARG A 134 15.48 24.41 11.96
CA ARG A 134 16.80 24.68 12.51
C ARG A 134 17.85 25.06 11.49
N TYR A 135 17.72 24.60 10.25
CA TYR A 135 18.72 24.82 9.21
C TYR A 135 18.50 26.20 8.57
N SER A 136 19.59 26.85 8.18
CA SER A 136 19.57 28.17 7.56
C SER A 136 19.67 28.07 6.04
N GLU A 137 19.14 29.06 5.35
CA GLU A 137 19.38 29.23 3.90
C GLU A 137 20.80 29.72 3.59
N GLU A 138 21.46 30.31 4.57
CA GLU A 138 22.86 30.74 4.43
C GLU A 138 23.78 29.52 4.35
N GLU A 139 24.87 29.67 3.58
CA GLU A 139 25.89 28.64 3.44
C GLU A 139 26.51 28.30 4.80
N SER A 140 26.27 27.08 5.24
CA SER A 140 26.71 26.55 6.52
C SER A 140 26.77 25.04 6.52
N ASN A 141 27.27 24.45 7.60
CA ASN A 141 27.23 22.99 7.81
C ASN A 141 25.81 22.44 7.99
N TYR A 142 24.82 23.28 8.18
CA TYR A 142 23.40 22.96 8.35
C TYR A 142 22.57 23.85 7.45
N GLN A 143 22.76 23.67 6.15
CA GLN A 143 22.10 24.48 5.13
C GLN A 143 20.79 23.87 4.68
N LYS A 144 19.77 24.70 4.49
CA LYS A 144 18.48 24.38 3.90
C LYS A 144 18.47 24.95 2.46
N ILE A 145 18.05 24.13 1.51
CA ILE A 145 17.87 24.53 0.11
C ILE A 145 16.40 24.21 -0.26
N GLU A 146 15.66 25.22 -0.64
CA GLU A 146 14.26 25.08 -1.03
C GLU A 146 14.14 25.00 -2.56
N LEU A 147 13.44 23.94 -3.03
CA LEU A 147 13.16 23.73 -4.44
C LEU A 147 11.71 24.10 -4.71
N HIS A 148 11.46 25.24 -5.35
CA HIS A 148 10.11 25.77 -5.54
C HIS A 148 9.46 25.34 -6.86
N GLN A 149 10.23 24.88 -7.84
CA GLN A 149 9.73 24.63 -9.19
C GLN A 149 9.46 23.15 -9.45
N ASN A 150 8.30 22.88 -10.04
CA ASN A 150 7.92 21.55 -10.50
C ASN A 150 8.13 21.43 -12.01
N PHE A 151 9.00 20.52 -12.43
CA PHE A 151 9.33 20.27 -13.84
C PHE A 151 8.61 19.04 -14.42
N ARG A 152 7.72 18.42 -13.66
CA ARG A 152 7.02 17.19 -14.04
C ARG A 152 5.66 17.46 -14.64
N SER A 153 4.88 18.33 -14.00
CA SER A 153 3.46 18.52 -14.26
C SER A 153 3.17 19.80 -15.01
N ARG A 154 2.08 19.78 -15.77
CA ARG A 154 1.55 20.98 -16.45
C ARG A 154 0.99 21.98 -15.43
N PRO A 155 1.00 23.30 -15.75
CA PRO A 155 0.47 24.34 -14.87
C PRO A 155 -0.96 24.06 -14.39
N THR A 156 -1.86 23.62 -15.27
CA THR A 156 -3.26 23.30 -14.92
C THR A 156 -3.39 22.25 -13.84
N VAL A 157 -2.48 21.28 -13.79
CA VAL A 157 -2.45 20.25 -12.73
C VAL A 157 -1.99 20.87 -11.41
N LEU A 158 -0.92 21.65 -11.44
CA LEU A 158 -0.35 22.29 -10.25
C LEU A 158 -1.32 23.31 -9.64
N GLU A 159 -1.96 24.15 -10.46
CA GLU A 159 -2.96 25.12 -10.04
C GLU A 159 -4.15 24.43 -9.37
N SER A 160 -4.62 23.32 -9.93
CA SER A 160 -5.71 22.54 -9.36
C SER A 160 -5.33 21.93 -8.02
N VAL A 161 -4.13 21.38 -7.90
CA VAL A 161 -3.60 20.85 -6.63
C VAL A 161 -3.49 21.97 -5.60
N ASN A 162 -2.92 23.11 -5.98
CA ASN A 162 -2.80 24.29 -5.12
C ASN A 162 -4.18 24.74 -4.60
N ASP A 163 -5.19 24.87 -5.50
CA ASP A 163 -6.54 25.30 -5.10
C ASP A 163 -7.16 24.41 -4.04
N VAL A 164 -7.01 23.10 -4.18
CA VAL A 164 -7.49 22.13 -3.20
C VAL A 164 -6.73 22.27 -1.87
N PHE A 165 -5.39 22.30 -1.90
CA PHE A 165 -4.60 22.31 -0.69
C PHE A 165 -4.62 23.64 0.06
N TYR A 166 -4.78 24.78 -0.60
CA TYR A 166 -5.05 26.05 0.07
C TYR A 166 -6.32 26.01 0.95
N ARG A 167 -7.30 25.20 0.56
CA ARG A 167 -8.57 25.09 1.29
C ARG A 167 -8.52 24.09 2.43
N ILE A 168 -7.80 22.96 2.25
CA ILE A 168 -7.91 21.84 3.20
C ILE A 168 -6.66 21.61 4.05
N MET A 169 -5.45 21.99 3.58
CA MET A 169 -4.21 21.68 4.29
C MET A 169 -3.89 22.75 5.34
N THR A 170 -4.04 22.37 6.59
CA THR A 170 -3.76 23.20 7.76
C THR A 170 -2.75 22.50 8.66
N LYS A 171 -2.20 23.23 9.66
CA LYS A 171 -1.29 22.63 10.64
C LYS A 171 -1.92 21.46 11.41
N ALA A 172 -3.24 21.49 11.62
CA ALA A 172 -3.99 20.42 12.27
C ALA A 172 -4.23 19.23 11.31
N LEU A 173 -4.49 19.53 10.02
CA LEU A 173 -4.71 18.54 8.97
C LEU A 173 -3.56 18.63 7.96
N GLY A 174 -2.57 17.72 8.04
CA GLY A 174 -1.42 17.70 7.14
C GLY A 174 -0.10 18.14 7.79
N GLY A 175 -0.10 18.67 9.00
CA GLY A 175 1.11 19.03 9.76
C GLY A 175 1.74 20.37 9.41
N ILE A 176 1.42 20.94 8.25
CA ILE A 176 1.88 22.26 7.79
C ILE A 176 0.70 23.13 7.36
N ARG A 177 0.94 24.43 7.28
CA ARG A 177 0.02 25.37 6.64
C ARG A 177 0.43 25.51 5.17
N TYR A 178 -0.50 25.28 4.27
CA TYR A 178 -0.25 25.47 2.84
C TYR A 178 -0.33 26.96 2.50
N THR A 179 0.81 27.57 2.22
CA THR A 179 0.97 28.98 1.84
C THR A 179 1.55 29.08 0.46
N GLU A 180 1.71 30.31 -0.04
CA GLU A 180 2.34 30.56 -1.35
C GLU A 180 3.76 29.96 -1.44
N GLU A 181 4.51 29.99 -0.32
CA GLU A 181 5.85 29.39 -0.24
C GLU A 181 5.81 27.86 -0.34
N ALA A 182 4.73 27.22 0.19
CA ALA A 182 4.54 25.79 0.11
C ALA A 182 3.89 25.35 -1.22
N ALA A 183 3.35 26.28 -2.00
CA ALA A 183 2.64 26.00 -3.24
C ALA A 183 3.55 25.41 -4.32
N LEU A 184 2.95 24.71 -5.27
CA LEU A 184 3.64 24.15 -6.43
C LEU A 184 3.73 25.21 -7.53
N HIS A 185 4.94 25.52 -7.99
CA HIS A 185 5.18 26.48 -9.05
C HIS A 185 5.62 25.76 -10.34
N PRO A 186 5.04 26.09 -11.51
CA PRO A 186 5.43 25.47 -12.76
C PRO A 186 6.84 25.89 -13.16
N GLY A 187 7.73 24.93 -13.39
CA GLY A 187 9.09 25.13 -13.89
C GLY A 187 9.31 24.57 -15.29
N ALA A 188 8.44 23.64 -15.74
CA ALA A 188 8.53 23.05 -17.06
C ALA A 188 7.85 23.90 -18.11
N VAL A 189 8.50 24.04 -19.27
CA VAL A 189 7.91 24.63 -20.47
C VAL A 189 7.41 23.51 -21.38
N PHE A 190 6.15 23.59 -21.73
CA PHE A 190 5.52 22.61 -22.64
C PHE A 190 5.34 23.25 -24.02
N ALA A 191 5.62 22.53 -25.09
CA ALA A 191 5.39 22.98 -26.43
C ALA A 191 3.89 23.33 -26.60
N PRO A 192 3.56 24.39 -27.36
CA PRO A 192 2.17 24.72 -27.65
C PRO A 192 1.53 23.62 -28.50
N GLY A 193 0.26 23.33 -28.26
CA GLY A 193 -0.50 22.32 -28.99
C GLY A 193 -1.98 22.41 -28.67
N GLU A 194 -2.80 21.97 -29.60
CA GLU A 194 -4.24 21.89 -29.39
C GLU A 194 -4.60 20.66 -28.55
N ARG A 195 -5.64 20.76 -27.74
CA ARG A 195 -6.14 19.66 -26.88
C ARG A 195 -5.06 19.04 -25.95
N THR A 196 -4.07 19.81 -25.55
CA THR A 196 -2.90 19.34 -24.78
C THR A 196 -3.05 19.48 -23.27
N GLY A 197 -4.13 20.04 -22.79
CA GLY A 197 -4.40 20.22 -21.37
C GLY A 197 -5.89 20.09 -21.09
N THR A 198 -6.23 19.31 -20.08
CA THR A 198 -7.58 19.26 -19.54
C THR A 198 -7.58 19.91 -18.16
N PRO A 199 -8.65 20.65 -17.80
CA PRO A 199 -8.85 21.02 -16.41
C PRO A 199 -9.01 19.75 -15.56
N THR A 200 -8.81 19.88 -14.26
CA THR A 200 -9.17 18.80 -13.33
C THR A 200 -10.68 18.63 -13.35
N GLU A 201 -11.12 17.41 -13.51
CA GLU A 201 -12.53 17.03 -13.59
C GLU A 201 -12.95 16.29 -12.31
N LEU A 202 -14.12 16.64 -11.78
CA LEU A 202 -14.78 15.87 -10.73
C LEU A 202 -15.90 15.05 -11.38
N LEU A 203 -15.69 13.73 -11.45
CA LEU A 203 -16.69 12.78 -11.90
C LEU A 203 -17.45 12.23 -10.67
N MET A 204 -18.76 12.39 -10.66
CA MET A 204 -19.62 11.92 -9.57
C MET A 204 -20.62 10.90 -10.07
N VAL A 205 -20.78 9.83 -9.31
CA VAL A 205 -21.80 8.81 -9.52
C VAL A 205 -22.88 9.00 -8.45
N ASP A 206 -24.10 9.30 -8.89
CA ASP A 206 -25.25 9.32 -8.00
C ASP A 206 -25.81 7.92 -7.84
N THR A 207 -25.66 7.34 -6.66
CA THR A 207 -26.17 6.01 -6.30
C THR A 207 -27.47 6.08 -5.51
N GLY A 208 -28.13 7.24 -5.44
CA GLY A 208 -29.43 7.42 -4.82
C GLY A 208 -30.53 6.59 -5.52
N ALA A 209 -31.49 6.10 -4.73
CA ALA A 209 -32.55 5.22 -5.25
C ALA A 209 -33.35 5.83 -6.41
N ASP A 210 -33.49 7.14 -6.48
CA ASP A 210 -34.20 7.81 -7.56
C ASP A 210 -33.35 7.99 -8.82
N ALA A 211 -32.04 8.13 -8.67
CA ALA A 211 -31.11 8.13 -9.80
C ALA A 211 -30.99 6.73 -10.43
N LEU A 212 -30.89 5.69 -9.60
CA LEU A 212 -30.80 4.31 -10.07
C LEU A 212 -32.05 3.85 -10.84
N LYS A 213 -33.24 4.36 -10.48
CA LYS A 213 -34.50 4.05 -11.20
C LYS A 213 -34.53 4.60 -12.65
N GLN A 214 -33.66 5.53 -12.99
CA GLN A 214 -33.51 6.09 -14.34
C GLN A 214 -32.54 5.33 -15.23
N LEU A 215 -31.86 4.33 -14.64
CA LEU A 215 -30.95 3.44 -15.38
C LEU A 215 -31.76 2.31 -16.04
N ASP A 216 -31.20 1.68 -17.05
CA ASP A 216 -31.72 0.48 -17.66
C ASP A 216 -31.78 -0.66 -16.64
N GLU A 217 -32.69 -1.62 -16.82
CA GLU A 217 -32.86 -2.76 -15.90
C GLU A 217 -31.52 -3.47 -15.58
N GLU A 218 -30.68 -3.61 -16.60
CA GLU A 218 -29.35 -4.23 -16.47
C GLU A 218 -28.38 -3.42 -15.59
N ALA A 219 -28.51 -2.10 -15.60
CA ALA A 219 -27.66 -1.19 -14.83
C ALA A 219 -28.10 -1.01 -13.37
N MET A 220 -29.35 -1.38 -13.05
CA MET A 220 -29.84 -1.33 -11.66
C MET A 220 -29.19 -2.35 -10.74
N ASP A 221 -28.63 -3.43 -11.30
CA ASP A 221 -27.93 -4.48 -10.54
C ASP A 221 -26.45 -4.16 -10.28
N TYR A 222 -25.91 -3.09 -10.87
CA TYR A 222 -24.50 -2.74 -10.67
C TYR A 222 -24.24 -2.15 -9.29
N THR A 223 -23.13 -2.58 -8.70
CA THR A 223 -22.61 -1.97 -7.48
C THR A 223 -22.08 -0.57 -7.75
N ALA A 224 -21.99 0.27 -6.71
CA ALA A 224 -21.39 1.61 -6.81
C ALA A 224 -19.97 1.59 -7.42
N LYS A 225 -19.17 0.57 -7.12
CA LYS A 225 -17.82 0.40 -7.68
C LYS A 225 -17.83 0.11 -9.18
N GLU A 226 -18.77 -0.70 -9.62
CA GLU A 226 -18.94 -1.01 -11.05
C GLU A 226 -19.40 0.22 -11.82
N LEU A 227 -20.30 1.03 -11.27
CA LEU A 227 -20.73 2.29 -11.87
C LEU A 227 -19.58 3.28 -11.98
N GLU A 228 -18.76 3.42 -10.94
CA GLU A 228 -17.53 4.24 -10.99
C GLU A 228 -16.56 3.76 -12.07
N ALA A 229 -16.31 2.45 -12.15
CA ALA A 229 -15.42 1.87 -13.16
C ALA A 229 -15.95 2.09 -14.58
N ARG A 230 -17.27 1.97 -14.81
CA ARG A 230 -17.91 2.26 -16.11
C ARG A 230 -17.81 3.73 -16.50
N LEU A 231 -18.03 4.64 -15.56
CA LEU A 231 -17.84 6.08 -15.80
C LEU A 231 -16.41 6.39 -16.24
N ILE A 232 -15.44 5.77 -15.56
CA ILE A 232 -14.02 5.88 -15.95
C ILE A 232 -13.78 5.30 -17.34
N ALA A 233 -14.38 4.15 -17.67
CA ALA A 233 -14.28 3.56 -19.01
C ALA A 233 -14.78 4.51 -20.11
N VAL A 234 -15.93 5.17 -19.91
CA VAL A 234 -16.45 6.17 -20.81
C VAL A 234 -15.45 7.32 -20.98
N ARG A 235 -14.89 7.81 -19.87
CA ARG A 235 -13.92 8.91 -19.93
C ARG A 235 -12.62 8.50 -20.62
N ILE A 236 -12.11 7.31 -20.40
CA ILE A 236 -10.93 6.78 -21.11
C ILE A 236 -11.17 6.77 -22.63
N ARG A 237 -12.32 6.29 -23.09
CA ARG A 237 -12.66 6.28 -24.52
C ARG A 237 -12.68 7.69 -25.12
N GLN A 238 -13.23 8.67 -24.39
CA GLN A 238 -13.22 10.08 -24.83
C GLN A 238 -11.79 10.63 -24.93
N LEU A 239 -10.93 10.31 -23.98
CA LEU A 239 -9.54 10.77 -23.97
C LEU A 239 -8.66 10.11 -25.04
N THR A 240 -9.01 8.89 -25.46
CA THR A 240 -8.28 8.13 -26.47
C THR A 240 -8.90 8.21 -27.87
N ASP A 241 -9.97 8.97 -28.03
CA ASP A 241 -10.61 9.15 -29.33
C ASP A 241 -9.65 9.75 -30.35
N PRO A 242 -9.50 9.17 -31.56
CA PRO A 242 -8.52 9.62 -32.55
C PRO A 242 -8.72 11.06 -33.02
N GLU A 243 -9.98 11.53 -33.07
CA GLU A 243 -10.31 12.86 -33.64
C GLU A 243 -10.40 13.92 -32.53
N THR A 244 -10.95 13.59 -31.38
CA THR A 244 -11.29 14.57 -30.33
C THR A 244 -10.51 14.36 -29.04
N GLY A 245 -9.74 13.28 -28.92
CA GLY A 245 -9.04 12.87 -27.71
C GLY A 245 -7.94 13.82 -27.28
N LEU A 246 -7.42 13.55 -26.08
CA LEU A 246 -6.34 14.33 -25.49
C LEU A 246 -5.02 14.12 -26.24
N MET A 247 -4.30 15.21 -26.48
CA MET A 247 -2.97 15.16 -27.08
C MET A 247 -1.88 15.12 -26.00
N VAL A 248 -1.01 14.12 -26.08
CA VAL A 248 0.10 13.89 -25.15
C VAL A 248 1.43 14.05 -25.87
N TRP A 249 2.37 14.74 -25.23
CA TRP A 249 3.72 14.90 -25.76
C TRP A 249 4.49 13.60 -25.69
N ASP A 250 4.96 13.09 -26.81
CA ASP A 250 5.82 11.93 -26.90
C ASP A 250 7.29 12.37 -26.92
N LYS A 251 8.03 12.01 -25.85
CA LYS A 251 9.45 12.40 -25.72
C LYS A 251 10.36 11.70 -26.74
N GLY A 252 9.92 10.57 -27.27
CA GLY A 252 10.72 9.80 -28.23
C GLY A 252 10.68 10.37 -29.64
N THR A 253 9.53 10.92 -30.04
CA THR A 253 9.32 11.53 -31.36
C THR A 253 9.38 13.05 -31.33
N GLU A 254 9.35 13.66 -30.15
CA GLU A 254 9.25 15.12 -29.95
C GLU A 254 8.02 15.73 -30.64
N GLU A 255 6.91 14.99 -30.66
CA GLU A 255 5.64 15.39 -31.26
C GLU A 255 4.47 15.11 -30.34
N TYR A 256 3.34 15.78 -30.60
CA TYR A 256 2.08 15.45 -29.95
C TYR A 256 1.39 14.28 -30.64
N ARG A 257 0.90 13.33 -29.88
CA ARG A 257 0.04 12.22 -30.31
C ARG A 257 -1.22 12.13 -29.46
N THR A 258 -2.24 11.47 -29.98
CA THR A 258 -3.42 11.11 -29.18
C THR A 258 -3.01 10.23 -28.00
N ALA A 259 -3.64 10.46 -26.84
CA ALA A 259 -3.42 9.67 -25.64
C ALA A 259 -3.69 8.18 -25.88
N ARG A 260 -2.89 7.32 -25.29
CA ARG A 260 -3.01 5.86 -25.32
C ARG A 260 -3.39 5.36 -23.95
N LEU A 261 -3.93 4.15 -23.86
CA LEU A 261 -4.28 3.51 -22.57
C LEU A 261 -3.10 3.48 -21.59
N GLY A 262 -1.89 3.24 -22.08
CA GLY A 262 -0.68 3.24 -21.25
C GLY A 262 -0.25 4.61 -20.69
N ASP A 263 -0.86 5.71 -21.13
CA ASP A 263 -0.59 7.05 -20.60
C ASP A 263 -1.45 7.35 -19.35
N MET A 264 -2.36 6.45 -18.98
CA MET A 264 -3.35 6.67 -17.93
C MET A 264 -3.12 5.71 -16.76
N VAL A 265 -3.32 6.23 -15.54
CA VAL A 265 -3.27 5.42 -14.32
C VAL A 265 -4.48 5.73 -13.44
N ILE A 266 -5.05 4.69 -12.85
CA ILE A 266 -6.13 4.78 -11.87
C ILE A 266 -5.53 4.55 -10.49
N LEU A 267 -5.60 5.55 -9.63
CA LEU A 267 -5.12 5.47 -8.25
C LEU A 267 -6.29 5.22 -7.30
N LEU A 268 -6.20 4.14 -6.54
CA LEU A 268 -7.18 3.78 -5.54
C LEU A 268 -6.58 3.90 -4.14
N ARG A 269 -7.38 4.31 -3.16
CA ARG A 269 -6.96 4.35 -1.76
C ARG A 269 -6.57 2.98 -1.21
N SER A 270 -7.27 1.93 -1.65
CA SER A 270 -6.98 0.53 -1.34
C SER A 270 -7.23 -0.31 -2.58
N LEU A 271 -6.32 -1.22 -2.89
CA LEU A 271 -6.51 -2.17 -3.98
C LEU A 271 -7.45 -3.31 -3.59
N SER A 272 -7.47 -3.70 -2.29
CA SER A 272 -8.29 -4.80 -1.80
C SER A 272 -9.78 -4.53 -2.01
N GLY A 273 -10.46 -5.42 -2.72
CA GLY A 273 -11.89 -5.36 -3.02
C GLY A 273 -12.31 -4.26 -4.01
N TRP A 274 -11.34 -3.55 -4.64
CA TRP A 274 -11.58 -2.55 -5.67
C TRP A 274 -10.91 -2.90 -6.99
N SER A 275 -9.62 -3.28 -6.95
CA SER A 275 -8.82 -3.46 -8.16
C SER A 275 -9.39 -4.54 -9.08
N GLU A 276 -9.90 -5.64 -8.52
CA GLU A 276 -10.49 -6.73 -9.29
C GLU A 276 -11.77 -6.28 -10.00
N VAL A 277 -12.65 -5.56 -9.31
CA VAL A 277 -13.88 -5.00 -9.91
C VAL A 277 -13.54 -4.06 -11.05
N PHE A 278 -12.58 -3.13 -10.83
CA PHE A 278 -12.16 -2.17 -11.86
C PHE A 278 -11.55 -2.86 -13.07
N VAL A 279 -10.64 -3.82 -12.86
CA VAL A 279 -10.01 -4.56 -13.96
C VAL A 279 -11.07 -5.33 -14.75
N ASN A 280 -11.98 -6.05 -14.09
CA ASN A 280 -13.02 -6.83 -14.76
C ASN A 280 -13.95 -5.93 -15.57
N VAL A 281 -14.44 -4.84 -15.00
CA VAL A 281 -15.32 -3.91 -15.71
C VAL A 281 -14.59 -3.30 -16.91
N LEU A 282 -13.37 -2.80 -16.75
CA LEU A 282 -12.62 -2.20 -17.85
C LEU A 282 -12.34 -3.21 -18.96
N MET A 283 -11.97 -4.44 -18.63
CA MET A 283 -11.75 -5.50 -19.61
C MET A 283 -13.04 -5.88 -20.35
N ASN A 284 -14.18 -5.97 -19.66
CA ASN A 284 -15.49 -6.21 -20.27
C ASN A 284 -15.90 -5.07 -21.21
N GLU A 285 -15.50 -3.85 -20.90
CA GLU A 285 -15.66 -2.66 -21.75
C GLU A 285 -14.63 -2.58 -22.90
N GLY A 286 -13.78 -3.60 -23.07
CA GLY A 286 -12.76 -3.64 -24.12
C GLY A 286 -11.54 -2.76 -23.85
N ILE A 287 -11.33 -2.32 -22.62
CA ILE A 287 -10.18 -1.51 -22.19
C ILE A 287 -9.21 -2.42 -21.43
N PRO A 288 -8.08 -2.84 -22.01
CA PRO A 288 -7.07 -3.61 -21.31
C PRO A 288 -6.56 -2.88 -20.05
N ALA A 289 -6.70 -3.49 -18.90
CA ALA A 289 -6.27 -2.96 -17.63
C ALA A 289 -5.63 -4.05 -16.78
N TYR A 290 -4.66 -3.67 -15.94
CA TYR A 290 -4.07 -4.57 -14.97
C TYR A 290 -3.84 -3.85 -13.64
N ALA A 291 -3.90 -4.58 -12.54
CA ALA A 291 -3.58 -4.06 -11.23
C ALA A 291 -2.28 -4.68 -10.72
N GLN A 292 -1.40 -3.85 -10.20
CA GLN A 292 -0.16 -4.29 -9.58
C GLN A 292 -0.46 -4.80 -8.16
N THR A 293 -1.06 -5.99 -8.06
CA THR A 293 -1.36 -6.62 -6.77
C THR A 293 -0.17 -7.48 -6.34
N LYS A 294 0.27 -7.30 -5.09
CA LYS A 294 1.23 -8.22 -4.45
C LYS A 294 0.56 -9.50 -3.93
N THR A 295 -0.77 -9.53 -3.93
CA THR A 295 -1.62 -10.62 -3.48
C THR A 295 -2.21 -11.29 -4.71
N GLY A 296 -2.08 -12.60 -4.83
CA GLY A 296 -2.70 -13.35 -5.91
C GLY A 296 -1.78 -14.30 -6.66
N TYR A 297 -0.45 -14.18 -6.52
CA TYR A 297 0.47 -15.12 -7.18
C TYR A 297 0.14 -16.59 -6.82
N PHE A 298 -0.12 -16.85 -5.55
CA PHE A 298 -0.48 -18.18 -5.07
C PHE A 298 -1.93 -18.58 -5.34
N ASN A 299 -2.78 -17.64 -5.77
CA ASN A 299 -4.19 -17.87 -6.08
C ASN A 299 -4.44 -17.90 -7.60
N THR A 300 -3.39 -17.90 -8.42
CA THR A 300 -3.54 -18.14 -9.86
C THR A 300 -3.78 -19.63 -10.09
N VAL A 301 -4.62 -19.95 -11.06
CA VAL A 301 -4.99 -21.34 -11.37
C VAL A 301 -3.76 -22.20 -11.65
N GLU A 302 -2.74 -21.64 -12.30
CA GLU A 302 -1.50 -22.32 -12.61
C GLU A 302 -0.73 -22.69 -11.34
N VAL A 303 -0.60 -21.74 -10.41
CA VAL A 303 0.13 -21.98 -9.15
C VAL A 303 -0.64 -22.90 -8.24
N GLU A 304 -1.97 -22.71 -8.09
CA GLU A 304 -2.82 -23.62 -7.32
C GLU A 304 -2.79 -25.04 -7.88
N THR A 305 -2.73 -25.19 -9.20
CA THR A 305 -2.58 -26.50 -9.85
C THR A 305 -1.24 -27.15 -9.52
N ILE A 306 -0.14 -26.41 -9.55
CA ILE A 306 1.18 -26.93 -9.17
C ILE A 306 1.24 -27.27 -7.68
N LEU A 307 0.68 -26.42 -6.82
CA LEU A 307 0.61 -26.71 -5.38
C LEU A 307 -0.23 -27.97 -5.11
N SER A 308 -1.36 -28.12 -5.82
CA SER A 308 -2.17 -29.34 -5.76
C SER A 308 -1.39 -30.58 -6.22
N LEU A 309 -0.61 -30.47 -7.29
CA LEU A 309 0.27 -31.55 -7.74
C LEU A 309 1.29 -31.93 -6.68
N LEU A 310 1.95 -30.95 -6.05
CA LEU A 310 2.91 -31.22 -4.97
C LEU A 310 2.23 -31.88 -3.78
N ALA A 311 1.02 -31.45 -3.42
CA ALA A 311 0.23 -32.07 -2.35
C ALA A 311 -0.14 -33.54 -2.68
N VAL A 312 -0.47 -33.85 -3.94
CA VAL A 312 -0.75 -35.21 -4.41
C VAL A 312 0.52 -36.08 -4.39
N VAL A 313 1.68 -35.51 -4.76
CA VAL A 313 2.97 -36.23 -4.69
C VAL A 313 3.34 -36.58 -3.24
N ASP A 314 3.06 -35.66 -2.30
CA ASP A 314 3.29 -35.91 -0.87
C ASP A 314 2.27 -36.92 -0.31
N ASN A 315 0.97 -36.72 -0.61
CA ASN A 315 -0.09 -37.61 -0.17
C ASN A 315 -1.24 -37.68 -1.20
N PRO A 316 -1.33 -38.76 -2.01
CA PRO A 316 -2.37 -38.90 -3.03
C PRO A 316 -3.80 -39.15 -2.48
N MET A 317 -3.94 -39.38 -1.17
CA MET A 317 -5.24 -39.60 -0.52
C MET A 317 -6.03 -38.32 -0.25
N GLN A 318 -5.54 -37.17 -0.72
CA GLN A 318 -6.21 -35.89 -0.60
C GLN A 318 -7.13 -35.64 -1.81
N ASP A 319 -8.44 -35.82 -1.64
CA ASP A 319 -9.42 -35.77 -2.73
C ASP A 319 -9.43 -34.41 -3.48
N ILE A 320 -9.38 -33.29 -2.76
CA ILE A 320 -9.46 -31.95 -3.40
C ILE A 320 -8.22 -31.67 -4.27
N PRO A 321 -6.98 -31.80 -3.78
CA PRO A 321 -5.81 -31.66 -4.64
C PRO A 321 -5.77 -32.65 -5.80
N LEU A 322 -6.15 -33.89 -5.57
CA LEU A 322 -6.17 -34.94 -6.60
C LEU A 322 -7.20 -34.60 -7.70
N ALA A 323 -8.41 -34.20 -7.34
CA ALA A 323 -9.42 -33.77 -8.30
C ALA A 323 -8.94 -32.56 -9.12
N ALA A 324 -8.31 -31.57 -8.44
CA ALA A 324 -7.76 -30.40 -9.11
C ALA A 324 -6.69 -30.77 -10.16
N VAL A 325 -5.79 -31.70 -9.83
CA VAL A 325 -4.76 -32.21 -10.77
C VAL A 325 -5.40 -32.96 -11.92
N MET A 326 -6.37 -33.85 -11.66
CA MET A 326 -7.05 -34.63 -12.69
C MET A 326 -7.80 -33.74 -13.69
N LYS A 327 -8.44 -32.69 -13.23
CA LYS A 327 -9.14 -31.70 -14.07
C LYS A 327 -8.22 -30.71 -14.77
N SER A 328 -6.97 -30.59 -14.34
CA SER A 328 -6.02 -29.66 -14.90
C SER A 328 -5.61 -30.03 -16.33
N PRO A 329 -5.05 -29.08 -17.11
CA PRO A 329 -4.50 -29.37 -18.43
C PRO A 329 -3.41 -30.46 -18.47
N MET A 330 -2.84 -30.84 -17.32
CA MET A 330 -1.84 -31.90 -17.22
C MET A 330 -2.44 -33.29 -17.43
N VAL A 331 -3.68 -33.51 -16.99
CA VAL A 331 -4.41 -34.77 -17.13
C VAL A 331 -5.60 -34.63 -18.08
N GLY A 332 -6.34 -33.52 -17.99
CA GLY A 332 -7.40 -33.17 -18.92
C GLY A 332 -8.73 -33.92 -18.69
N MET A 333 -8.94 -34.49 -17.50
CA MET A 333 -10.17 -35.20 -17.17
C MET A 333 -11.35 -34.22 -17.02
N THR A 334 -12.49 -34.57 -17.62
CA THR A 334 -13.73 -33.82 -17.52
C THR A 334 -14.46 -34.09 -16.21
N ASP A 335 -15.40 -33.22 -15.84
CA ASP A 335 -16.26 -33.43 -14.66
C ASP A 335 -17.10 -34.71 -14.77
N GLU A 336 -17.57 -35.03 -15.97
CA GLU A 336 -18.33 -36.22 -16.25
C GLU A 336 -17.50 -37.50 -16.07
N GLU A 337 -16.26 -37.51 -16.57
CA GLU A 337 -15.35 -38.65 -16.44
C GLU A 337 -14.98 -38.87 -14.97
N LEU A 338 -14.68 -37.80 -14.22
CA LEU A 338 -14.36 -37.90 -12.80
C LEU A 338 -15.57 -38.41 -11.99
N ALA A 339 -16.77 -37.89 -12.30
CA ALA A 339 -17.99 -38.33 -11.65
C ALA A 339 -18.30 -39.81 -11.97
N TRP A 340 -18.12 -40.22 -13.22
CA TRP A 340 -18.35 -41.59 -13.64
C TRP A 340 -17.37 -42.57 -12.98
N MET A 341 -16.06 -42.26 -12.98
CA MET A 341 -15.04 -43.08 -12.30
C MET A 341 -15.35 -43.24 -10.79
N THR A 342 -15.75 -42.18 -10.13
CA THR A 342 -16.08 -42.23 -8.70
C THR A 342 -17.38 -43.01 -8.43
N ALA A 343 -18.38 -42.92 -9.33
CA ALA A 343 -19.61 -43.67 -9.22
C ALA A 343 -19.41 -45.16 -9.45
N GLU A 344 -18.59 -45.55 -10.44
CA GLU A 344 -18.22 -46.93 -10.71
C GLU A 344 -17.56 -47.57 -9.48
N TYR A 345 -16.56 -46.88 -8.91
CA TYR A 345 -15.88 -47.34 -7.68
C TYR A 345 -16.84 -47.50 -6.49
N LYS A 346 -17.75 -46.54 -6.29
CA LYS A 346 -18.75 -46.63 -5.20
C LYS A 346 -19.67 -47.82 -5.32
N ASN A 347 -19.95 -48.28 -6.54
CA ASN A 347 -20.84 -49.40 -6.83
C ASN A 347 -20.13 -50.74 -6.99
N ALA A 348 -18.80 -50.77 -6.87
CA ALA A 348 -18.00 -51.98 -7.02
C ALA A 348 -18.29 -52.99 -5.88
N PRO A 349 -18.54 -54.27 -6.19
CA PRO A 349 -18.93 -55.29 -5.18
C PRO A 349 -17.80 -55.68 -4.22
N GLU A 350 -16.55 -55.49 -4.63
CA GLU A 350 -15.35 -55.83 -3.85
C GLU A 350 -14.74 -54.59 -3.19
N LYS A 351 -15.53 -53.60 -2.90
CA LYS A 351 -15.08 -52.35 -2.28
C LYS A 351 -14.51 -52.62 -0.86
N GLY A 352 -13.20 -52.42 -0.71
CA GLY A 352 -12.54 -52.39 0.58
C GLY A 352 -12.84 -51.09 1.34
N GLN A 353 -11.86 -50.61 2.14
CA GLN A 353 -11.96 -49.34 2.83
C GLN A 353 -12.05 -48.21 1.75
N ASP A 354 -13.02 -47.31 1.92
CA ASP A 354 -13.19 -46.15 1.00
C ASP A 354 -11.95 -45.28 1.02
N ARG A 355 -11.29 -45.13 -0.12
CA ARG A 355 -10.05 -44.35 -0.32
C ARG A 355 -10.32 -43.10 -1.18
N GLY A 356 -11.57 -42.68 -1.27
CA GLY A 356 -11.95 -41.50 -2.03
C GLY A 356 -11.62 -41.56 -3.52
N ILE A 357 -11.22 -40.45 -4.10
CA ILE A 357 -10.88 -40.33 -5.54
C ILE A 357 -9.65 -41.16 -5.89
N PHE A 358 -8.68 -41.27 -5.00
CA PHE A 358 -7.50 -42.12 -5.23
C PHE A 358 -7.88 -43.59 -5.35
N GLY A 359 -8.78 -44.08 -4.48
CA GLY A 359 -9.30 -45.43 -4.58
C GLY A 359 -10.08 -45.68 -5.88
N ALA A 360 -10.85 -44.71 -6.33
CA ALA A 360 -11.57 -44.75 -7.59
C ALA A 360 -10.61 -44.82 -8.79
N TRP A 361 -9.55 -44.05 -8.77
CA TRP A 361 -8.53 -44.07 -9.83
C TRP A 361 -7.76 -45.40 -9.89
N MET A 362 -7.37 -45.95 -8.73
CA MET A 362 -6.71 -47.25 -8.68
C MET A 362 -7.62 -48.37 -9.17
N HIS A 363 -8.90 -48.40 -8.75
CA HIS A 363 -9.87 -49.35 -9.23
C HIS A 363 -10.10 -49.25 -10.75
N TRP A 364 -10.21 -48.02 -11.25
CA TRP A 364 -10.39 -47.76 -12.67
C TRP A 364 -9.18 -48.24 -13.49
N LYS A 365 -7.96 -48.01 -12.98
CA LYS A 365 -6.72 -48.50 -13.60
C LYS A 365 -6.66 -50.04 -13.64
N GLU A 366 -6.97 -50.71 -12.52
CA GLU A 366 -6.94 -52.17 -12.43
C GLU A 366 -7.99 -52.87 -13.32
N THR A 367 -9.14 -52.24 -13.48
CA THR A 367 -10.23 -52.83 -14.30
C THR A 367 -10.02 -52.63 -15.79
N ARG A 368 -9.15 -51.72 -16.19
CA ARG A 368 -8.92 -51.33 -17.60
C ARG A 368 -7.46 -51.53 -18.07
N ASP A 369 -6.64 -52.19 -17.28
CA ASP A 369 -5.30 -52.58 -17.72
C ASP A 369 -5.38 -53.43 -19.03
N GLY A 370 -5.03 -52.80 -20.18
CA GLY A 370 -5.16 -53.42 -21.50
C GLY A 370 -6.24 -52.88 -22.42
N GLU A 371 -7.10 -51.95 -21.96
CA GLU A 371 -8.02 -51.21 -22.81
C GLU A 371 -7.45 -49.82 -23.18
N THR A 372 -8.00 -49.23 -24.24
CA THR A 372 -7.71 -47.84 -24.64
C THR A 372 -7.90 -46.86 -23.47
N ASP A 373 -6.98 -45.92 -23.31
CA ASP A 373 -7.11 -44.85 -22.31
C ASP A 373 -8.38 -44.00 -22.55
N MET A 374 -8.75 -43.17 -21.59
CA MET A 374 -9.94 -42.31 -21.70
C MET A 374 -9.91 -41.35 -22.90
N LEU A 375 -8.74 -41.13 -23.51
CA LEU A 375 -8.53 -40.27 -24.68
C LEU A 375 -8.57 -41.07 -25.98
N GLY A 376 -8.85 -42.37 -25.94
CA GLY A 376 -8.92 -43.25 -27.12
C GLY A 376 -7.55 -43.66 -27.66
N ASN A 377 -6.49 -43.45 -26.91
CA ASN A 377 -5.15 -43.92 -27.26
C ASN A 377 -4.93 -45.33 -26.70
N ALA A 378 -4.32 -46.22 -27.47
CA ALA A 378 -3.95 -47.54 -26.99
C ALA A 378 -2.91 -47.41 -25.86
N ALA A 379 -3.15 -48.01 -24.70
CA ALA A 379 -2.18 -48.09 -23.64
C ALA A 379 -1.04 -48.99 -24.11
N GLY A 380 0.05 -48.37 -24.50
CA GLY A 380 1.26 -49.13 -24.79
C GLY A 380 2.10 -48.55 -25.89
N ASP A 381 3.15 -47.99 -25.55
CA ASP A 381 4.55 -48.42 -25.84
C ASP A 381 5.50 -47.65 -24.95
#